data_4102c41d68e9d454934f13d881e58a84
#
_entry.id   4102c41d68e9d454934f13d881e58a84
#
_cell.length_a   1.000
_cell.length_b   1.000
_cell.length_c   1.000
_cell.angle_alpha   90.00
_cell.angle_beta   90.00
_cell.angle_gamma   90.00
#
_symmetry.space_group_name_H-M   'P 1'
#
loop_
_entity.id
_entity.type
_entity.pdbx_description
1 polymer ?
#
loop_
_entity_poly.entity_id
_entity_poly.type
_entity_poly.pdbx_seq_one_letter_code
_entity_poly.pdbx_strand_id
1 'polypeptide(L)'
;MAVVALFATDYSYTQCEGSLTPYPTIDRVAQYPDSLVPVFINHVGRHGARYPASAANCLALRRALHKADSLGTITPLGKQLNSLNEQVIRLSNGRWGALDSLGMAEQAGIAARMFANYTEVFRKGAVVQALSSYSPRAMMSMYSFVHQLDKLNNNVTYTTSTGHINNALMRPFDIDRDYLDFRKNKVWEPPYKAYFDATAPTAPIKRVLGEAYPFADENEARELSLIEYYVLAGCSAMSLPNPMADYLTVAEANALWSCFNLRQYLQRTGTTVSSVPADIASALVQNIIETTDNFINGANTTTTAMLRFGHAETVMPLVSLLRLPGCYYLTNYFDTVDEHWLDFDVVPMASNVQFILFQAPKSGRYYIRIELNEQPVALRKGDSDTIFPWGEVRRYLTDCIPLYRN
;
A
#
# COMPACT_ATOMS: atom_id res chain seq x y z
N MET A 1 -26.28 -25.65 6.17
CA MET A 1 -26.35 -25.04 4.83
C MET A 1 -25.17 -24.08 4.74
N ALA A 2 -24.18 -24.36 3.91
CA ALA A 2 -23.08 -23.43 3.66
C ALA A 2 -23.67 -22.22 2.90
N VAL A 3 -23.61 -21.05 3.49
CA VAL A 3 -23.89 -19.80 2.79
C VAL A 3 -22.71 -19.61 1.84
N VAL A 4 -22.91 -19.92 0.56
CA VAL A 4 -21.98 -19.49 -0.48
C VAL A 4 -22.15 -17.97 -0.52
N ALA A 5 -21.15 -17.21 -0.04
CA ALA A 5 -21.10 -15.78 -0.27
C ALA A 5 -21.05 -15.61 -1.80
N LEU A 6 -22.13 -15.12 -2.38
CA LEU A 6 -22.18 -14.67 -3.76
C LEU A 6 -21.40 -13.34 -3.76
N PHE A 7 -20.14 -13.37 -4.17
CA PHE A 7 -19.41 -12.14 -4.48
C PHE A 7 -20.13 -11.46 -5.64
N ALA A 8 -20.50 -10.20 -5.47
CA ALA A 8 -21.17 -9.42 -6.51
C ALA A 8 -20.27 -9.20 -7.73
N THR A 9 -18.95 -9.36 -7.56
CA THR A 9 -17.93 -9.23 -8.60
C THR A 9 -16.78 -10.18 -8.29
N ASP A 10 -16.45 -11.07 -9.22
CA ASP A 10 -15.23 -11.89 -9.12
C ASP A 10 -14.02 -11.07 -9.55
N TYR A 11 -13.06 -10.91 -8.65
CA TYR A 11 -11.77 -10.29 -8.95
C TYR A 11 -10.82 -11.34 -9.56
N SER A 12 -9.95 -10.88 -10.47
CA SER A 12 -8.93 -11.71 -11.09
C SER A 12 -7.87 -12.17 -10.09
N TYR A 13 -7.15 -13.24 -10.41
CA TYR A 13 -6.05 -13.70 -9.55
C TYR A 13 -4.99 -12.63 -9.27
N THR A 14 -4.73 -11.72 -10.21
CA THR A 14 -3.81 -10.59 -9.99
C THR A 14 -4.38 -9.61 -8.97
N GLN A 15 -5.66 -9.27 -9.03
CA GLN A 15 -6.32 -8.43 -8.03
C GLN A 15 -6.37 -9.12 -6.66
N CYS A 16 -6.57 -10.43 -6.65
CA CYS A 16 -6.52 -11.22 -5.41
C CYS A 16 -5.12 -11.33 -4.76
N GLU A 17 -4.04 -10.80 -5.37
CA GLU A 17 -2.78 -10.58 -4.66
C GLU A 17 -2.90 -9.44 -3.63
N GLY A 18 -3.96 -8.64 -3.72
CA GLY A 18 -4.26 -7.56 -2.79
C GLY A 18 -3.15 -6.52 -2.77
N SER A 19 -2.79 -6.04 -1.59
CA SER A 19 -1.70 -5.08 -1.43
C SER A 19 -0.30 -5.64 -1.74
N LEU A 20 -0.20 -6.91 -2.13
CA LEU A 20 1.06 -7.52 -2.62
C LEU A 20 1.19 -7.42 -4.15
N THR A 21 0.13 -7.02 -4.85
CA THR A 21 0.16 -6.77 -6.30
C THR A 21 1.30 -5.81 -6.66
N PRO A 22 2.16 -6.14 -7.62
CA PRO A 22 3.13 -5.20 -8.17
C PRO A 22 2.47 -3.91 -8.67
N TYR A 23 3.24 -2.83 -8.73
CA TYR A 23 2.73 -1.55 -9.21
C TYR A 23 2.24 -1.67 -10.66
N PRO A 24 1.04 -1.16 -10.98
CA PRO A 24 0.49 -1.28 -12.33
C PRO A 24 1.32 -0.51 -13.35
N THR A 25 1.32 -0.99 -14.58
CA THR A 25 1.89 -0.23 -15.70
C THR A 25 1.01 0.99 -15.96
N ILE A 26 1.60 2.18 -15.85
CA ILE A 26 0.94 3.45 -16.14
C ILE A 26 1.48 4.00 -17.45
N ASP A 27 0.62 4.13 -18.43
CA ASP A 27 0.90 4.79 -19.71
C ASP A 27 -0.01 6.02 -19.85
N ARG A 28 0.35 7.08 -19.10
CA ARG A 28 -0.45 8.29 -19.04
C ARG A 28 0.43 9.53 -19.02
N VAL A 29 0.09 10.47 -19.88
CA VAL A 29 0.59 11.86 -19.83
C VAL A 29 -0.38 12.69 -19.01
N ALA A 30 0.13 13.44 -18.03
CA ALA A 30 -0.68 14.30 -17.19
C ALA A 30 -1.31 15.42 -18.03
N GLN A 31 -2.64 15.57 -17.91
CA GLN A 31 -3.38 16.65 -18.56
C GLN A 31 -3.75 17.70 -17.51
N TYR A 32 -3.45 18.97 -17.80
CA TYR A 32 -3.85 20.13 -17.00
C TYR A 32 -3.95 21.38 -17.89
N PRO A 33 -4.68 22.43 -17.49
CA PRO A 33 -4.83 23.63 -18.29
C PRO A 33 -3.50 24.30 -18.61
N ASP A 34 -3.28 24.74 -19.85
CA ASP A 34 -2.07 25.46 -20.29
C ASP A 34 -1.80 26.76 -19.50
N SER A 35 -2.83 27.29 -18.84
CA SER A 35 -2.72 28.45 -17.94
C SER A 35 -2.11 28.16 -16.58
N LEU A 36 -1.81 26.89 -16.28
CA LEU A 36 -1.23 26.44 -15.03
C LEU A 36 0.15 25.86 -15.27
N VAL A 37 1.11 26.21 -14.40
CA VAL A 37 2.49 25.71 -14.42
C VAL A 37 2.75 24.93 -13.13
N PRO A 38 3.18 23.66 -13.17
CA PRO A 38 3.55 22.92 -11.98
C PRO A 38 4.82 23.53 -11.37
N VAL A 39 4.80 23.82 -10.07
CA VAL A 39 5.89 24.56 -9.41
C VAL A 39 6.46 23.85 -8.19
N PHE A 40 5.66 22.95 -7.57
CA PHE A 40 6.11 22.21 -6.36
C PHE A 40 5.36 20.87 -6.25
N ILE A 41 6.04 19.84 -5.74
CA ILE A 41 5.47 18.51 -5.52
C ILE A 41 5.73 18.05 -4.09
N ASN A 42 4.67 17.61 -3.41
CA ASN A 42 4.75 16.73 -2.25
C ASN A 42 4.42 15.30 -2.70
N HIS A 43 5.31 14.36 -2.43
CA HIS A 43 5.12 12.93 -2.71
C HIS A 43 5.21 12.12 -1.42
N VAL A 44 4.33 11.15 -1.27
CA VAL A 44 4.37 10.13 -0.21
C VAL A 44 4.21 8.77 -0.87
N GLY A 45 5.24 7.94 -0.81
CA GLY A 45 5.27 6.63 -1.47
C GLY A 45 5.49 5.47 -0.50
N ARG A 46 4.93 4.34 -0.85
CA ARG A 46 5.25 3.02 -0.31
C ARG A 46 6.53 2.50 -0.99
N HIS A 47 7.31 1.69 -0.28
CA HIS A 47 8.39 0.92 -0.91
C HIS A 47 7.86 0.04 -2.06
N GLY A 48 8.70 -0.27 -3.05
CA GLY A 48 8.37 -1.13 -4.18
C GLY A 48 8.22 -2.61 -3.83
N ALA A 49 8.00 -3.42 -4.84
CA ALA A 49 7.89 -4.88 -4.77
C ALA A 49 9.09 -5.50 -4.03
N ARG A 50 8.85 -6.56 -3.27
CA ARG A 50 9.81 -7.09 -2.30
C ARG A 50 9.61 -8.56 -2.01
N TYR A 51 10.64 -9.20 -1.47
CA TYR A 51 10.55 -10.51 -0.84
C TYR A 51 9.58 -10.50 0.36
N PRO A 52 9.01 -11.68 0.74
CA PRO A 52 8.13 -11.80 1.91
C PRO A 52 8.73 -11.11 3.14
N ALA A 53 7.88 -10.43 3.93
CA ALA A 53 8.34 -9.62 5.06
C ALA A 53 9.10 -10.43 6.12
N SER A 54 8.73 -11.71 6.27
CA SER A 54 9.36 -12.66 7.18
C SER A 54 9.18 -14.09 6.67
N ALA A 55 9.92 -15.01 7.23
CA ALA A 55 9.82 -16.44 6.94
C ALA A 55 8.56 -17.13 7.51
N ALA A 56 7.79 -16.45 8.37
CA ALA A 56 6.78 -17.09 9.23
C ALA A 56 5.77 -17.95 8.46
N ASN A 57 5.11 -17.38 7.42
CA ASN A 57 4.12 -18.10 6.63
C ASN A 57 4.74 -19.26 5.85
N CYS A 58 5.87 -19.03 5.19
CA CYS A 58 6.56 -20.08 4.43
C CYS A 58 7.00 -21.24 5.32
N LEU A 59 7.50 -20.95 6.53
CA LEU A 59 7.90 -21.99 7.50
C LEU A 59 6.69 -22.70 8.11
N ALA A 60 5.57 -22.01 8.31
CA ALA A 60 4.33 -22.65 8.79
C ALA A 60 3.78 -23.63 7.73
N LEU A 61 3.70 -23.17 6.47
CA LEU A 61 3.29 -24.01 5.35
C LEU A 61 4.22 -25.22 5.16
N ARG A 62 5.55 -25.01 5.22
CA ARG A 62 6.54 -26.09 5.18
C ARG A 62 6.28 -27.16 6.25
N ARG A 63 6.03 -26.73 7.49
CA ARG A 63 5.77 -27.70 8.58
C ARG A 63 4.54 -28.56 8.30
N ALA A 64 3.45 -27.96 7.81
CA ALA A 64 2.24 -28.68 7.46
C ALA A 64 2.48 -29.67 6.29
N LEU A 65 3.14 -29.22 5.23
CA LEU A 65 3.48 -30.05 4.06
C LEU A 65 4.40 -31.22 4.42
N HIS A 66 5.45 -30.99 5.22
CA HIS A 66 6.34 -32.06 5.68
C HIS A 66 5.62 -33.06 6.61
N LYS A 67 4.72 -32.59 7.49
CA LYS A 67 3.89 -33.46 8.33
C LYS A 67 2.99 -34.32 7.43
N ALA A 68 2.34 -33.73 6.42
CA ALA A 68 1.50 -34.49 5.48
C ALA A 68 2.31 -35.53 4.69
N ASP A 69 3.52 -35.20 4.25
CA ASP A 69 4.40 -36.14 3.55
C ASP A 69 4.82 -37.32 4.46
N SER A 70 5.22 -37.02 5.70
CA SER A 70 5.59 -38.03 6.69
C SER A 70 4.43 -38.97 7.07
N LEU A 71 3.20 -38.47 7.02
CA LEU A 71 1.98 -39.26 7.26
C LEU A 71 1.47 -39.99 6.02
N GLY A 72 2.04 -39.72 4.85
CA GLY A 72 1.58 -40.27 3.57
C GLY A 72 0.25 -39.67 3.10
N THR A 73 -0.18 -38.53 3.62
CA THR A 73 -1.44 -37.86 3.24
C THR A 73 -1.26 -36.82 2.14
N ILE A 74 -0.03 -36.31 1.93
CA ILE A 74 0.23 -35.25 0.95
C ILE A 74 -0.18 -35.66 -0.46
N THR A 75 -0.91 -34.78 -1.14
CA THR A 75 -1.34 -35.03 -2.51
C THR A 75 -0.24 -34.68 -3.52
N PRO A 76 -0.38 -35.08 -4.81
CA PRO A 76 0.52 -34.60 -5.88
C PRO A 76 0.57 -33.08 -5.95
N LEU A 77 -0.57 -32.37 -5.80
CA LEU A 77 -0.64 -30.92 -5.74
C LEU A 77 0.13 -30.35 -4.54
N GLY A 78 0.05 -31.02 -3.39
CA GLY A 78 0.81 -30.67 -2.19
C GLY A 78 2.33 -30.77 -2.38
N LYS A 79 2.78 -31.78 -3.13
CA LYS A 79 4.22 -31.90 -3.48
C LYS A 79 4.67 -30.76 -4.40
N GLN A 80 3.83 -30.31 -5.31
CA GLN A 80 4.12 -29.15 -6.16
C GLN A 80 4.18 -27.86 -5.33
N LEU A 81 3.20 -27.64 -4.41
CA LEU A 81 3.21 -26.50 -3.51
C LEU A 81 4.45 -26.53 -2.57
N ASN A 82 4.86 -27.69 -2.09
CA ASN A 82 6.10 -27.81 -1.31
C ASN A 82 7.31 -27.34 -2.12
N SER A 83 7.41 -27.75 -3.38
CA SER A 83 8.50 -27.33 -4.27
C SER A 83 8.52 -25.83 -4.50
N LEU A 84 7.34 -25.20 -4.71
CA LEU A 84 7.19 -23.76 -4.83
C LEU A 84 7.59 -23.06 -3.53
N ASN A 85 7.07 -23.50 -2.38
CA ASN A 85 7.38 -22.92 -1.07
C ASN A 85 8.88 -22.99 -0.74
N GLU A 86 9.53 -24.11 -1.04
CA GLU A 86 11.00 -24.26 -0.90
C GLU A 86 11.75 -23.31 -1.84
N GLN A 87 11.24 -23.06 -3.06
CA GLN A 87 11.80 -22.06 -3.96
C GLN A 87 11.69 -20.65 -3.35
N VAL A 88 10.51 -20.26 -2.83
CA VAL A 88 10.30 -18.97 -2.15
C VAL A 88 11.25 -18.82 -0.97
N ILE A 89 11.37 -19.85 -0.11
CA ILE A 89 12.29 -19.85 1.04
C ILE A 89 13.74 -19.66 0.58
N ARG A 90 14.20 -20.44 -0.41
CA ARG A 90 15.57 -20.36 -0.93
C ARG A 90 15.88 -18.99 -1.51
N LEU A 91 14.98 -18.41 -2.31
CA LEU A 91 15.15 -17.11 -2.91
C LEU A 91 15.11 -15.97 -1.87
N SER A 92 14.38 -16.16 -0.79
CA SER A 92 14.24 -15.15 0.28
C SER A 92 15.30 -15.27 1.37
N ASN A 93 16.11 -16.34 1.39
CA ASN A 93 17.11 -16.55 2.42
C ASN A 93 18.15 -15.42 2.42
N GLY A 94 18.34 -14.76 3.56
CA GLY A 94 19.17 -13.56 3.71
C GLY A 94 18.54 -12.28 3.15
N ARG A 95 17.32 -12.34 2.58
CA ARG A 95 16.64 -11.21 1.91
C ARG A 95 15.20 -10.99 2.38
N TRP A 96 14.76 -11.58 3.50
CA TRP A 96 13.41 -11.39 4.01
C TRP A 96 13.10 -9.90 4.19
N GLY A 97 12.04 -9.44 3.51
CA GLY A 97 11.60 -8.05 3.52
C GLY A 97 12.48 -7.08 2.71
N ALA A 98 13.52 -7.56 2.02
CA ALA A 98 14.34 -6.73 1.14
C ALA A 98 13.57 -6.37 -0.15
N LEU A 99 13.89 -5.20 -0.71
CA LEU A 99 13.36 -4.75 -1.99
C LEU A 99 13.83 -5.71 -3.11
N ASP A 100 12.91 -6.06 -4.02
CA ASP A 100 13.24 -6.81 -5.24
C ASP A 100 13.72 -5.87 -6.36
N SER A 101 14.35 -6.41 -7.39
CA SER A 101 14.72 -5.64 -8.59
C SER A 101 13.49 -5.05 -9.29
N LEU A 102 12.35 -5.74 -9.26
CA LEU A 102 11.07 -5.22 -9.73
C LEU A 102 10.69 -3.95 -8.95
N GLY A 103 10.83 -3.97 -7.62
CA GLY A 103 10.53 -2.81 -6.79
C GLY A 103 11.44 -1.61 -7.04
N MET A 104 12.71 -1.85 -7.41
CA MET A 104 13.60 -0.78 -7.87
C MET A 104 13.12 -0.21 -9.21
N ALA A 105 12.72 -1.06 -10.15
CA ALA A 105 12.20 -0.64 -11.45
C ALA A 105 10.87 0.12 -11.34
N GLU A 106 9.96 -0.29 -10.45
CA GLU A 106 8.72 0.42 -10.14
C GLU A 106 9.01 1.85 -9.70
N GLN A 107 9.92 2.05 -8.75
CA GLN A 107 10.28 3.37 -8.23
C GLN A 107 10.96 4.24 -9.30
N ALA A 108 11.85 3.66 -10.08
CA ALA A 108 12.49 4.36 -11.20
C ALA A 108 11.45 4.77 -12.27
N GLY A 109 10.48 3.90 -12.57
CA GLY A 109 9.39 4.19 -13.51
C GLY A 109 8.51 5.36 -13.05
N ILE A 110 8.10 5.38 -11.77
CA ILE A 110 7.32 6.48 -11.18
C ILE A 110 8.13 7.79 -11.26
N ALA A 111 9.42 7.76 -10.92
CA ALA A 111 10.28 8.93 -11.01
C ALA A 111 10.38 9.48 -12.44
N ALA A 112 10.53 8.60 -13.43
CA ALA A 112 10.61 8.99 -14.82
C ALA A 112 9.30 9.64 -15.32
N ARG A 113 8.15 9.08 -14.96
CA ARG A 113 6.85 9.65 -15.31
C ARG A 113 6.57 10.96 -14.58
N MET A 114 6.94 11.08 -13.30
CA MET A 114 6.86 12.33 -12.55
C MET A 114 7.67 13.42 -13.24
N PHE A 115 8.91 13.14 -13.63
CA PHE A 115 9.76 14.08 -14.35
C PHE A 115 9.14 14.48 -15.70
N ALA A 116 8.68 13.52 -16.49
CA ALA A 116 8.08 13.78 -17.80
C ALA A 116 6.79 14.62 -17.72
N ASN A 117 5.96 14.36 -16.70
CA ASN A 117 4.68 15.03 -16.50
C ASN A 117 4.80 16.44 -15.87
N TYR A 118 5.89 16.71 -15.11
CA TYR A 118 6.05 17.93 -14.30
C TYR A 118 7.48 18.49 -14.40
N THR A 119 8.02 18.57 -15.62
CA THR A 119 9.43 18.96 -15.89
C THR A 119 9.79 20.31 -15.26
N GLU A 120 8.87 21.28 -15.20
CA GLU A 120 9.09 22.63 -14.67
C GLU A 120 9.44 22.61 -13.16
N VAL A 121 9.00 21.59 -12.42
CA VAL A 121 9.35 21.40 -11.01
C VAL A 121 10.86 21.14 -10.87
N PHE A 122 11.45 20.45 -11.84
CA PHE A 122 12.86 20.04 -11.85
C PHE A 122 13.76 21.03 -12.61
N ARG A 123 13.46 22.34 -12.52
CA ARG A 123 14.22 23.40 -13.19
C ARG A 123 15.67 23.51 -12.68
N LYS A 124 16.54 24.11 -13.45
CA LYS A 124 17.94 24.36 -13.07
C LYS A 124 18.04 25.11 -11.72
N GLY A 125 18.84 24.58 -10.81
CA GLY A 125 19.03 25.15 -9.47
C GLY A 125 17.96 24.78 -8.45
N ALA A 126 16.99 23.95 -8.83
CA ALA A 126 16.01 23.39 -7.90
C ALA A 126 16.69 22.44 -6.89
N VAL A 127 16.10 22.33 -5.72
CA VAL A 127 16.44 21.35 -4.70
C VAL A 127 15.30 20.36 -4.55
N VAL A 128 15.60 19.08 -4.62
CA VAL A 128 14.70 17.97 -4.31
C VAL A 128 15.13 17.36 -2.98
N GLN A 129 14.27 17.41 -1.98
CA GLN A 129 14.50 16.78 -0.69
C GLN A 129 13.79 15.44 -0.64
N ALA A 130 14.51 14.37 -0.35
CA ALA A 130 13.95 13.04 -0.21
C ALA A 130 14.22 12.50 1.20
N LEU A 131 13.21 11.91 1.81
CA LEU A 131 13.35 11.26 3.11
C LEU A 131 12.70 9.88 3.10
N SER A 132 13.25 8.96 3.88
CA SER A 132 12.68 7.63 4.05
C SER A 132 12.65 7.21 5.52
N SER A 133 11.85 6.20 5.79
CA SER A 133 11.97 5.45 7.04
C SER A 133 13.34 4.75 7.12
N TYR A 134 13.71 4.28 8.31
CA TYR A 134 14.96 3.53 8.53
C TYR A 134 14.97 2.13 7.89
N SER A 135 13.85 1.68 7.33
CA SER A 135 13.75 0.33 6.73
C SER A 135 14.55 0.25 5.43
N PRO A 136 15.43 -0.76 5.24
CA PRO A 136 16.25 -0.89 4.04
C PRO A 136 15.46 -0.83 2.74
N ARG A 137 14.27 -1.48 2.67
CA ARG A 137 13.44 -1.44 1.46
C ARG A 137 12.90 -0.05 1.12
N ALA A 138 12.59 0.78 2.14
CA ALA A 138 12.14 2.15 1.91
C ALA A 138 13.31 3.05 1.48
N MET A 139 14.49 2.88 2.10
CA MET A 139 15.71 3.56 1.72
C MET A 139 16.10 3.24 0.27
N MET A 140 16.12 1.95 -0.09
CA MET A 140 16.44 1.52 -1.46
C MET A 140 15.41 2.02 -2.47
N SER A 141 14.13 2.09 -2.11
CA SER A 141 13.07 2.69 -2.95
C SER A 141 13.34 4.17 -3.19
N MET A 142 13.67 4.93 -2.14
CA MET A 142 14.07 6.35 -2.24
C MET A 142 15.27 6.52 -3.16
N TYR A 143 16.33 5.73 -2.96
CA TYR A 143 17.53 5.85 -3.80
C TYR A 143 17.29 5.46 -5.25
N SER A 144 16.48 4.44 -5.53
CA SER A 144 16.09 4.06 -6.91
C SER A 144 15.33 5.20 -7.59
N PHE A 145 14.43 5.85 -6.87
CA PHE A 145 13.66 7.00 -7.37
C PHE A 145 14.56 8.22 -7.64
N VAL A 146 15.36 8.64 -6.65
CA VAL A 146 16.26 9.80 -6.75
C VAL A 146 17.32 9.58 -7.83
N HIS A 147 17.89 8.38 -7.89
CA HIS A 147 18.88 8.05 -8.93
C HIS A 147 18.29 8.17 -10.35
N GLN A 148 17.04 7.78 -10.54
CA GLN A 148 16.38 7.93 -11.84
C GLN A 148 16.16 9.42 -12.17
N LEU A 149 15.73 10.23 -11.23
CA LEU A 149 15.59 11.69 -11.44
C LEU A 149 16.95 12.33 -11.79
N ASP A 150 18.02 11.98 -11.08
CA ASP A 150 19.37 12.50 -11.31
C ASP A 150 19.90 12.14 -12.70
N LYS A 151 19.61 10.91 -13.18
CA LYS A 151 19.92 10.50 -14.55
C LYS A 151 19.20 11.33 -15.61
N LEU A 152 17.98 11.76 -15.32
CA LEU A 152 17.16 12.56 -16.25
C LEU A 152 17.54 14.04 -16.22
N ASN A 153 17.95 14.56 -15.08
CA ASN A 153 18.34 15.96 -14.93
C ASN A 153 19.35 16.18 -13.79
N ASN A 154 20.61 16.30 -14.13
CA ASN A 154 21.73 16.54 -13.21
C ASN A 154 21.93 18.03 -12.81
N ASN A 155 21.06 18.94 -13.23
CA ASN A 155 21.08 20.36 -12.84
C ASN A 155 20.27 20.64 -11.56
N VAL A 156 19.72 19.61 -10.95
CA VAL A 156 18.97 19.65 -9.69
C VAL A 156 19.85 19.14 -8.55
N THR A 157 19.75 19.74 -7.39
CA THR A 157 20.42 19.24 -6.18
C THR A 157 19.50 18.29 -5.43
N TYR A 158 19.97 17.08 -5.17
CA TYR A 158 19.23 16.08 -4.39
C TYR A 158 19.83 15.98 -2.98
N THR A 159 18.96 16.11 -1.97
CA THR A 159 19.30 15.86 -0.57
C THR A 159 18.51 14.70 -0.02
N THR A 160 19.14 13.83 0.75
CA THR A 160 18.47 12.63 1.29
C THR A 160 18.60 12.58 2.81
N SER A 161 17.54 12.11 3.47
CA SER A 161 17.50 11.85 4.92
C SER A 161 16.89 10.48 5.18
N THR A 162 17.52 9.70 6.05
CA THR A 162 17.04 8.38 6.47
C THR A 162 17.16 8.23 7.97
N GLY A 163 16.46 7.26 8.55
CA GLY A 163 16.63 6.91 9.95
C GLY A 163 15.39 7.17 10.80
N HIS A 164 15.55 6.95 12.10
CA HIS A 164 14.47 7.09 13.09
C HIS A 164 13.96 8.52 13.27
N ILE A 165 14.75 9.53 12.87
CA ILE A 165 14.33 10.93 12.87
C ILE A 165 13.08 11.16 12.00
N ASN A 166 12.87 10.33 10.99
CA ASN A 166 11.74 10.42 10.09
C ASN A 166 10.51 9.60 10.55
N ASN A 167 10.57 8.94 11.75
CA ASN A 167 9.50 8.06 12.18
C ASN A 167 8.16 8.75 12.36
N ALA A 168 8.15 9.99 12.85
CA ALA A 168 6.90 10.74 13.03
C ALA A 168 6.10 10.88 11.72
N LEU A 169 6.78 10.95 10.57
CA LEU A 169 6.16 11.07 9.25
C LEU A 169 6.00 9.71 8.56
N MET A 170 7.01 8.83 8.67
CA MET A 170 7.09 7.63 7.83
C MET A 170 6.73 6.32 8.55
N ARG A 171 6.78 6.32 9.88
CA ARG A 171 6.45 5.16 10.73
C ARG A 171 5.70 5.59 12.02
N PRO A 172 4.66 6.41 11.93
CA PRO A 172 3.89 6.79 13.14
C PRO A 172 3.32 5.56 13.86
N PHE A 173 3.02 4.49 13.15
CA PHE A 173 2.55 3.21 13.67
C PHE A 173 3.52 2.49 14.61
N ASP A 174 4.79 2.91 14.70
CA ASP A 174 5.76 2.38 15.67
C ASP A 174 5.83 3.22 16.96
N ILE A 175 5.33 4.45 16.95
CA ILE A 175 5.55 5.41 18.03
C ILE A 175 4.27 6.05 18.58
N ASP A 176 3.16 6.04 17.82
CA ASP A 176 1.88 6.59 18.28
C ASP A 176 1.26 5.68 19.35
N ARG A 177 1.06 6.22 20.54
CA ARG A 177 0.61 5.45 21.73
C ARG A 177 -0.78 4.89 21.54
N ASP A 178 -1.70 5.68 21.00
CA ASP A 178 -3.10 5.28 20.84
C ASP A 178 -3.19 4.13 19.82
N TYR A 179 -2.38 4.21 18.76
CA TYR A 179 -2.31 3.13 17.77
C TYR A 179 -1.66 1.86 18.34
N LEU A 180 -0.59 1.99 19.14
CA LEU A 180 0.03 0.85 19.80
C LEU A 180 -0.94 0.17 20.79
N ASP A 181 -1.72 0.96 21.53
CA ASP A 181 -2.76 0.44 22.43
C ASP A 181 -3.91 -0.20 21.63
N PHE A 182 -4.37 0.42 20.54
CA PHE A 182 -5.35 -0.17 19.62
C PHE A 182 -4.89 -1.55 19.11
N ARG A 183 -3.63 -1.65 18.69
CA ARG A 183 -3.03 -2.90 18.21
C ARG A 183 -2.90 -3.95 19.32
N LYS A 184 -2.44 -3.55 20.50
CA LYS A 184 -2.25 -4.41 21.67
C LYS A 184 -3.57 -4.97 22.19
N ASN A 185 -4.61 -4.12 22.26
CA ASN A 185 -5.93 -4.48 22.75
C ASN A 185 -6.77 -5.21 21.68
N LYS A 186 -6.25 -5.33 20.45
CA LYS A 186 -6.89 -6.07 19.35
C LYS A 186 -8.35 -5.66 19.10
N VAL A 187 -8.66 -4.38 19.20
CA VAL A 187 -10.02 -3.84 19.06
C VAL A 187 -10.65 -4.20 17.71
N TRP A 188 -9.83 -4.38 16.70
CA TRP A 188 -10.19 -4.78 15.34
C TRP A 188 -10.47 -6.30 15.19
N GLU A 189 -10.04 -7.14 16.14
CA GLU A 189 -10.05 -8.61 15.98
C GLU A 189 -11.45 -9.23 15.99
N PRO A 190 -12.41 -8.83 16.86
CA PRO A 190 -13.73 -9.45 16.89
C PRO A 190 -14.49 -9.42 15.54
N PRO A 191 -14.65 -8.27 14.88
CA PRO A 191 -15.31 -8.25 13.57
C PRO A 191 -14.53 -8.99 12.49
N TYR A 192 -13.19 -8.94 12.52
CA TYR A 192 -12.35 -9.72 11.61
C TYR A 192 -12.56 -11.22 11.80
N LYS A 193 -12.52 -11.69 13.06
CA LYS A 193 -12.67 -13.12 13.34
C LYS A 193 -14.04 -13.64 12.92
N ALA A 194 -15.11 -12.90 13.19
CA ALA A 194 -16.45 -13.27 12.77
C ALA A 194 -16.55 -13.45 11.25
N TYR A 195 -15.98 -12.52 10.49
CA TYR A 195 -15.94 -12.59 9.03
C TYR A 195 -15.06 -13.75 8.54
N PHE A 196 -13.87 -13.90 9.10
CA PHE A 196 -12.92 -14.97 8.74
C PHE A 196 -13.51 -16.36 8.96
N ASP A 197 -14.13 -16.61 10.11
CA ASP A 197 -14.74 -17.89 10.44
C ASP A 197 -15.90 -18.25 9.48
N ALA A 198 -16.61 -17.24 8.96
CA ALA A 198 -17.72 -17.42 8.02
C ALA A 198 -17.25 -17.58 6.56
N THR A 199 -16.15 -16.93 6.18
CA THR A 199 -15.77 -16.74 4.76
C THR A 199 -14.57 -17.59 4.33
N ALA A 200 -13.55 -17.76 5.21
CA ALA A 200 -12.32 -18.44 4.82
C ALA A 200 -12.56 -19.93 4.51
N PRO A 201 -12.23 -20.38 3.28
CA PRO A 201 -12.43 -21.78 2.89
C PRO A 201 -11.37 -22.71 3.50
N THR A 202 -11.76 -23.95 3.76
CA THR A 202 -10.83 -25.02 4.17
C THR A 202 -10.40 -25.93 3.03
N ALA A 203 -11.14 -25.89 1.92
CA ALA A 203 -10.92 -26.77 0.78
C ALA A 203 -9.52 -26.62 0.13
N PRO A 204 -8.93 -25.42 0.00
CA PRO A 204 -7.60 -25.29 -0.59
C PRO A 204 -6.57 -26.16 0.12
N ILE A 205 -6.39 -25.96 1.40
CA ILE A 205 -5.36 -26.68 2.16
C ILE A 205 -5.66 -28.19 2.31
N LYS A 206 -6.95 -28.58 2.38
CA LYS A 206 -7.35 -30.00 2.38
C LYS A 206 -6.96 -30.67 1.07
N ARG A 207 -7.15 -29.99 -0.07
CA ARG A 207 -6.76 -30.45 -1.40
C ARG A 207 -5.25 -30.67 -1.54
N VAL A 208 -4.45 -29.93 -0.77
CA VAL A 208 -2.98 -29.97 -0.75
C VAL A 208 -2.46 -31.03 0.25
N LEU A 209 -2.93 -31.00 1.50
CA LEU A 209 -2.45 -31.89 2.55
C LEU A 209 -3.11 -33.28 2.54
N GLY A 210 -4.25 -33.40 1.84
CA GLY A 210 -5.10 -34.60 1.74
C GLY A 210 -6.16 -34.65 2.84
N GLU A 211 -7.30 -35.30 2.52
CA GLU A 211 -8.46 -35.40 3.42
C GLU A 211 -8.15 -36.13 4.73
N ALA A 212 -7.17 -37.06 4.73
CA ALA A 212 -6.76 -37.80 5.89
C ALA A 212 -5.73 -37.07 6.80
N TYR A 213 -5.36 -35.81 6.44
CA TYR A 213 -4.47 -35.01 7.28
C TYR A 213 -5.15 -34.68 8.61
N PRO A 214 -4.49 -34.92 9.77
CA PRO A 214 -5.09 -34.75 11.08
C PRO A 214 -5.08 -33.26 11.50
N PHE A 215 -6.02 -32.48 10.95
CA PHE A 215 -6.29 -31.13 11.44
C PHE A 215 -6.83 -31.20 12.87
N ALA A 216 -6.42 -30.26 13.73
CA ALA A 216 -6.94 -30.15 15.08
C ALA A 216 -8.44 -29.78 15.07
N ASP A 217 -8.80 -28.86 14.18
CA ASP A 217 -10.17 -28.41 13.94
C ASP A 217 -10.30 -27.70 12.57
N GLU A 218 -11.50 -27.23 12.23
CA GLU A 218 -11.75 -26.48 11.01
C GLU A 218 -11.04 -25.11 11.01
N ASN A 219 -10.77 -24.53 12.18
CA ASN A 219 -10.07 -23.24 12.25
C ASN A 219 -8.59 -23.39 11.84
N GLU A 220 -7.90 -24.47 12.25
CA GLU A 220 -6.54 -24.76 11.76
C GLU A 220 -6.52 -24.87 10.23
N ALA A 221 -7.52 -25.53 9.65
CA ALA A 221 -7.61 -25.66 8.19
C ALA A 221 -7.83 -24.31 7.50
N ARG A 222 -8.67 -23.40 8.05
CA ARG A 222 -8.84 -22.03 7.54
C ARG A 222 -7.55 -21.22 7.63
N GLU A 223 -6.89 -21.26 8.79
CA GLU A 223 -5.62 -20.56 9.00
C GLU A 223 -4.53 -21.03 8.02
N LEU A 224 -4.43 -22.34 7.80
CA LEU A 224 -3.49 -22.90 6.83
C LEU A 224 -3.84 -22.52 5.38
N SER A 225 -5.12 -22.47 5.02
CA SER A 225 -5.56 -21.96 3.71
C SER A 225 -5.16 -20.49 3.51
N LEU A 226 -5.30 -19.67 4.56
CA LEU A 226 -4.85 -18.26 4.50
C LEU A 226 -3.33 -18.15 4.42
N ILE A 227 -2.60 -19.03 5.09
CA ILE A 227 -1.13 -19.10 4.99
C ILE A 227 -0.69 -19.51 3.59
N GLU A 228 -1.34 -20.52 2.99
CA GLU A 228 -1.15 -20.91 1.58
C GLU A 228 -1.37 -19.71 0.67
N TYR A 229 -2.50 -19.01 0.80
CA TYR A 229 -2.80 -17.81 0.04
C TYR A 229 -1.70 -16.74 0.16
N TYR A 230 -1.19 -16.46 1.37
CA TYR A 230 -0.11 -15.47 1.55
C TYR A 230 1.18 -15.83 0.79
N VAL A 231 1.52 -17.11 0.71
CA VAL A 231 2.68 -17.57 -0.04
C VAL A 231 2.45 -17.38 -1.54
N LEU A 232 1.27 -17.76 -2.04
CA LEU A 232 0.90 -17.63 -3.46
C LEU A 232 0.84 -16.15 -3.89
N ALA A 233 0.14 -15.31 -3.11
CA ALA A 233 -0.05 -13.88 -3.37
C ALA A 233 1.27 -13.09 -3.37
N GLY A 234 2.28 -13.57 -2.64
CA GLY A 234 3.58 -12.90 -2.58
C GLY A 234 4.52 -13.18 -3.75
N CYS A 235 4.19 -14.12 -4.65
CA CYS A 235 5.10 -14.56 -5.71
C CYS A 235 5.40 -13.46 -6.73
N SER A 236 4.41 -12.75 -7.22
CA SER A 236 4.60 -11.68 -8.22
C SER A 236 5.49 -10.55 -7.69
N ALA A 237 5.35 -10.20 -6.40
CA ALA A 237 6.17 -9.16 -5.77
C ALA A 237 7.67 -9.52 -5.64
N MET A 238 8.04 -10.77 -5.87
CA MET A 238 9.44 -11.24 -5.92
C MET A 238 9.82 -11.77 -7.32
N SER A 239 9.20 -11.22 -8.35
CA SER A 239 9.46 -11.52 -9.76
C SER A 239 9.23 -12.98 -10.16
N LEU A 240 8.38 -13.70 -9.44
CA LEU A 240 7.89 -15.02 -9.85
C LEU A 240 6.53 -14.91 -10.55
N PRO A 241 6.17 -15.85 -11.42
CA PRO A 241 4.82 -15.92 -11.97
C PRO A 241 3.76 -16.04 -10.85
N ASN A 242 2.57 -15.48 -11.07
CA ASN A 242 1.44 -15.69 -10.16
C ASN A 242 0.95 -17.14 -10.25
N PRO A 243 1.06 -17.94 -9.16
CA PRO A 243 0.70 -19.35 -9.19
C PRO A 243 -0.74 -19.63 -8.73
N MET A 244 -1.54 -18.61 -8.38
CA MET A 244 -2.84 -18.81 -7.71
C MET A 244 -3.77 -19.74 -8.50
N ALA A 245 -3.82 -19.62 -9.83
CA ALA A 245 -4.68 -20.45 -10.67
C ALA A 245 -4.38 -21.96 -10.62
N ASP A 246 -3.17 -22.33 -10.21
CA ASP A 246 -2.76 -23.73 -10.09
C ASP A 246 -3.28 -24.37 -8.80
N TYR A 247 -3.58 -23.56 -7.77
CA TYR A 247 -3.92 -24.04 -6.43
C TYR A 247 -5.32 -23.65 -5.95
N LEU A 248 -5.85 -22.51 -6.41
CA LEU A 248 -7.11 -21.94 -5.95
C LEU A 248 -8.10 -21.79 -7.10
N THR A 249 -9.37 -22.05 -6.84
CA THR A 249 -10.44 -21.56 -7.72
C THR A 249 -10.59 -20.05 -7.58
N VAL A 250 -11.24 -19.38 -8.54
CA VAL A 250 -11.51 -17.94 -8.48
C VAL A 250 -12.27 -17.58 -7.19
N ALA A 251 -13.28 -18.36 -6.83
CA ALA A 251 -14.08 -18.14 -5.61
C ALA A 251 -13.23 -18.28 -4.33
N GLU A 252 -12.32 -19.28 -4.26
CA GLU A 252 -11.43 -19.47 -3.11
C GLU A 252 -10.40 -18.32 -3.01
N ALA A 253 -9.83 -17.87 -4.15
CA ALA A 253 -8.91 -16.75 -4.18
C ALA A 253 -9.60 -15.47 -3.70
N ASN A 254 -10.81 -15.19 -4.15
CA ASN A 254 -11.62 -14.05 -3.72
C ASN A 254 -11.95 -14.12 -2.22
N ALA A 255 -12.37 -15.27 -1.71
CA ALA A 255 -12.69 -15.45 -0.30
C ALA A 255 -11.48 -15.26 0.62
N LEU A 256 -10.31 -15.76 0.24
CA LEU A 256 -9.07 -15.57 1.02
C LEU A 256 -8.54 -14.14 0.91
N TRP A 257 -8.60 -13.55 -0.29
CA TRP A 257 -8.27 -12.15 -0.48
C TRP A 257 -9.19 -11.23 0.33
N SER A 258 -10.50 -11.45 0.34
CA SER A 258 -11.44 -10.61 1.09
C SER A 258 -11.15 -10.63 2.61
N CYS A 259 -10.73 -11.77 3.15
CA CYS A 259 -10.24 -11.85 4.53
C CYS A 259 -8.96 -11.01 4.74
N PHE A 260 -8.02 -11.06 3.78
CA PHE A 260 -6.81 -10.24 3.82
C PHE A 260 -7.14 -8.75 3.72
N ASN A 261 -7.98 -8.37 2.75
CA ASN A 261 -8.45 -7.01 2.51
C ASN A 261 -9.12 -6.41 3.76
N LEU A 262 -10.07 -7.15 4.36
CA LEU A 262 -10.76 -6.73 5.59
C LEU A 262 -9.77 -6.50 6.74
N ARG A 263 -8.77 -7.37 6.89
CA ARG A 263 -7.74 -7.18 7.92
C ARG A 263 -6.93 -5.91 7.70
N GLN A 264 -6.56 -5.59 6.43
CA GLN A 264 -5.88 -4.35 6.10
C GLN A 264 -6.74 -3.14 6.42
N TYR A 265 -8.00 -3.16 6.00
CA TYR A 265 -9.00 -2.13 6.25
C TYR A 265 -9.14 -1.85 7.75
N LEU A 266 -9.43 -2.87 8.56
CA LEU A 266 -9.67 -2.73 10.00
C LEU A 266 -8.44 -2.25 10.78
N GLN A 267 -7.25 -2.61 10.35
CA GLN A 267 -6.01 -2.30 11.07
C GLN A 267 -5.35 -0.98 10.67
N ARG A 268 -5.66 -0.44 9.48
CA ARG A 268 -4.87 0.65 8.88
C ARG A 268 -5.69 1.82 8.35
N THR A 269 -7.00 1.75 8.42
CA THR A 269 -7.90 2.83 8.01
C THR A 269 -8.81 3.28 9.14
N GLY A 270 -9.40 4.46 9.00
CA GLY A 270 -10.48 4.89 9.90
C GLY A 270 -11.76 4.12 9.59
N THR A 271 -12.32 3.47 10.59
CA THR A 271 -13.50 2.61 10.49
C THR A 271 -14.52 2.96 11.56
N THR A 272 -15.70 2.33 11.53
CA THR A 272 -16.68 2.43 12.63
C THR A 272 -16.20 1.79 13.93
N VAL A 273 -15.18 0.93 13.87
CA VAL A 273 -14.53 0.34 15.05
C VAL A 273 -13.61 1.37 15.73
N SER A 274 -12.82 2.13 14.94
CA SER A 274 -11.92 3.15 15.47
C SER A 274 -11.40 4.06 14.36
N SER A 275 -11.23 5.35 14.63
CA SER A 275 -10.54 6.30 13.75
C SER A 275 -9.02 6.28 13.93
N VAL A 276 -8.53 5.74 15.05
CA VAL A 276 -7.11 5.75 15.45
C VAL A 276 -6.15 5.34 14.35
N PRO A 277 -6.41 4.26 13.54
CA PRO A 277 -5.49 3.88 12.48
C PRO A 277 -5.32 4.94 11.37
N ALA A 278 -6.34 5.76 11.09
CA ALA A 278 -6.20 6.87 10.14
C ALA A 278 -5.52 8.08 10.78
N ASP A 279 -5.88 8.38 12.02
CA ASP A 279 -5.43 9.57 12.73
C ASP A 279 -3.90 9.66 12.91
N ILE A 280 -3.19 8.55 12.90
CA ILE A 280 -1.71 8.55 12.98
C ILE A 280 -1.03 9.29 11.82
N ALA A 281 -1.75 9.55 10.71
CA ALA A 281 -1.24 10.31 9.59
C ALA A 281 -1.29 11.84 9.80
N SER A 282 -1.80 12.34 10.92
CA SER A 282 -2.00 13.77 11.19
C SER A 282 -0.72 14.58 11.04
N ALA A 283 0.41 14.13 11.60
CA ALA A 283 1.70 14.82 11.49
C ALA A 283 2.18 14.88 10.02
N LEU A 284 1.90 13.85 9.22
CA LEU A 284 2.26 13.83 7.81
C LEU A 284 1.41 14.82 7.00
N VAL A 285 0.09 14.89 7.26
CA VAL A 285 -0.80 15.88 6.63
C VAL A 285 -0.37 17.30 7.00
N GLN A 286 -0.08 17.57 8.27
CA GLN A 286 0.43 18.87 8.70
C GLN A 286 1.75 19.23 7.98
N ASN A 287 2.68 18.29 7.85
CA ASN A 287 3.94 18.51 7.15
C ASN A 287 3.74 18.80 5.64
N ILE A 288 2.74 18.18 4.99
CA ILE A 288 2.37 18.48 3.60
C ILE A 288 1.85 19.91 3.47
N ILE A 289 0.98 20.34 4.40
CA ILE A 289 0.46 21.73 4.43
C ILE A 289 1.59 22.72 4.63
N GLU A 290 2.43 22.52 5.64
CA GLU A 290 3.55 23.40 5.99
C GLU A 290 4.57 23.57 4.85
N THR A 291 4.95 22.47 4.21
CA THR A 291 5.91 22.52 3.11
C THR A 291 5.35 23.23 1.88
N THR A 292 4.04 23.08 1.62
CA THR A 292 3.34 23.79 0.54
C THR A 292 3.21 25.29 0.87
N ASP A 293 2.79 25.64 2.09
CA ASP A 293 2.68 27.03 2.56
C ASP A 293 4.05 27.75 2.53
N ASN A 294 5.11 27.07 2.97
CA ASN A 294 6.47 27.62 2.96
C ASN A 294 6.96 27.93 1.52
N PHE A 295 6.60 27.10 0.55
CA PHE A 295 6.87 27.38 -0.85
C PHE A 295 6.09 28.61 -1.35
N ILE A 296 4.77 28.65 -1.11
CA ILE A 296 3.87 29.74 -1.55
C ILE A 296 4.27 31.08 -0.94
N ASN A 297 4.63 31.11 0.36
CA ASN A 297 4.97 32.33 1.09
C ASN A 297 6.43 32.77 0.88
N GLY A 298 7.20 32.08 0.06
CA GLY A 298 8.57 32.43 -0.26
C GLY A 298 9.59 32.11 0.82
N ALA A 299 9.20 31.40 1.90
CA ALA A 299 10.11 30.98 2.96
C ALA A 299 11.12 29.93 2.46
N ASN A 300 10.74 29.12 1.47
CA ASN A 300 11.62 28.16 0.81
C ASN A 300 11.22 27.98 -0.65
N THR A 301 11.82 28.75 -1.54
CA THR A 301 11.54 28.73 -3.00
C THR A 301 12.53 27.88 -3.80
N THR A 302 13.62 27.46 -3.20
CA THR A 302 14.64 26.61 -3.85
C THR A 302 14.24 25.13 -3.83
N THR A 303 13.63 24.66 -2.74
CA THR A 303 13.08 23.30 -2.68
C THR A 303 11.79 23.24 -3.48
N THR A 304 11.78 22.44 -4.55
CA THR A 304 10.64 22.31 -5.47
C THR A 304 9.96 20.95 -5.37
N ALA A 305 10.56 20.00 -4.67
CA ALA A 305 9.92 18.71 -4.38
C ALA A 305 10.33 18.16 -3.02
N MET A 306 9.35 17.62 -2.31
CA MET A 306 9.49 16.89 -1.05
C MET A 306 9.03 15.45 -1.27
N LEU A 307 9.98 14.51 -1.34
CA LEU A 307 9.73 13.10 -1.61
C LEU A 307 9.83 12.29 -0.31
N ARG A 308 8.80 11.52 0.01
CA ARG A 308 8.73 10.74 1.25
C ARG A 308 8.47 9.27 0.95
N PHE A 309 9.29 8.38 1.53
CA PHE A 309 9.26 6.94 1.26
C PHE A 309 9.05 6.15 2.54
N GLY A 310 7.89 5.49 2.60
CA GLY A 310 7.43 4.73 3.76
C GLY A 310 6.90 3.34 3.38
N HIS A 311 5.74 3.03 3.90
CA HIS A 311 5.12 1.71 3.90
C HIS A 311 3.64 1.79 3.53
N ALA A 312 2.99 0.64 3.36
CA ALA A 312 1.55 0.57 3.26
C ALA A 312 0.88 1.22 4.49
N GLU A 313 1.46 1.00 5.67
CA GLU A 313 1.09 1.59 6.96
C GLU A 313 1.35 3.10 7.05
N THR A 314 1.95 3.71 6.05
CA THR A 314 2.08 5.17 5.90
C THR A 314 1.02 5.71 4.94
N VAL A 315 0.82 5.01 3.82
CA VAL A 315 -0.09 5.46 2.73
C VAL A 315 -1.55 5.24 3.09
N MET A 316 -1.93 4.05 3.60
CA MET A 316 -3.33 3.75 3.94
C MET A 316 -3.91 4.71 4.99
N PRO A 317 -3.23 4.98 6.13
CA PRO A 317 -3.70 5.99 7.07
C PRO A 317 -3.87 7.37 6.44
N LEU A 318 -2.92 7.80 5.59
CA LEU A 318 -2.97 9.09 4.93
C LEU A 318 -4.20 9.23 4.04
N VAL A 319 -4.41 8.31 3.11
CA VAL A 319 -5.54 8.41 2.16
C VAL A 319 -6.90 8.22 2.85
N SER A 320 -6.93 7.44 3.93
CA SER A 320 -8.12 7.27 4.77
C SER A 320 -8.43 8.52 5.59
N LEU A 321 -7.42 9.16 6.21
CA LEU A 321 -7.59 10.42 6.95
C LEU A 321 -8.08 11.53 6.03
N LEU A 322 -7.54 11.59 4.81
CA LEU A 322 -7.95 12.54 3.78
C LEU A 322 -9.29 12.20 3.13
N ARG A 323 -9.90 11.08 3.48
CA ARG A 323 -11.19 10.62 2.95
C ARG A 323 -11.26 10.63 1.42
N LEU A 324 -10.13 10.29 0.77
CA LEU A 324 -10.09 10.28 -0.69
C LEU A 324 -11.10 9.26 -1.24
N PRO A 325 -11.75 9.56 -2.37
CA PRO A 325 -12.68 8.64 -3.03
C PRO A 325 -12.05 7.26 -3.26
N GLY A 326 -12.75 6.18 -2.90
CA GLY A 326 -12.24 4.80 -2.96
C GLY A 326 -11.34 4.40 -1.78
N CYS A 327 -10.86 5.36 -0.97
CA CYS A 327 -9.95 5.10 0.16
C CYS A 327 -10.61 5.23 1.54
N TYR A 328 -11.83 5.68 1.58
CA TYR A 328 -12.59 5.90 2.81
C TYR A 328 -13.99 5.30 2.68
N TYR A 329 -14.29 4.35 3.55
CA TYR A 329 -15.58 3.68 3.62
C TYR A 329 -15.93 3.43 5.08
N LEU A 330 -17.10 3.86 5.54
CA LEU A 330 -17.59 3.60 6.89
C LEU A 330 -18.79 2.67 6.82
N THR A 331 -18.68 1.51 7.44
CA THR A 331 -19.75 0.52 7.51
C THR A 331 -19.68 -0.28 8.80
N ASN A 332 -20.82 -0.77 9.26
CA ASN A 332 -20.92 -1.83 10.26
C ASN A 332 -21.17 -3.20 9.61
N TYR A 333 -21.30 -3.24 8.27
CA TYR A 333 -21.47 -4.44 7.45
C TYR A 333 -20.13 -4.79 6.82
N PHE A 334 -19.28 -5.50 7.58
CA PHE A 334 -17.90 -5.78 7.16
C PHE A 334 -17.79 -6.76 5.98
N ASP A 335 -18.88 -7.47 5.66
CA ASP A 335 -19.06 -8.29 4.48
C ASP A 335 -19.25 -7.50 3.18
N THR A 336 -19.34 -6.16 3.25
CA THR A 336 -19.42 -5.27 2.07
C THR A 336 -18.11 -4.54 1.79
N VAL A 337 -17.07 -4.75 2.61
CA VAL A 337 -15.81 -4.01 2.48
C VAL A 337 -15.10 -4.31 1.18
N ASP A 338 -15.14 -5.54 0.72
CA ASP A 338 -14.53 -6.01 -0.53
C ASP A 338 -15.23 -5.53 -1.81
N GLU A 339 -16.35 -4.82 -1.68
CA GLU A 339 -17.02 -4.12 -2.80
C GLU A 339 -16.67 -2.63 -2.87
N HIS A 340 -16.15 -2.04 -1.77
CA HIS A 340 -16.05 -0.58 -1.61
C HIS A 340 -14.66 -0.07 -1.24
N TRP A 341 -13.81 -0.92 -0.67
CA TRP A 341 -12.44 -0.61 -0.31
C TRP A 341 -11.53 -1.77 -0.74
N LEU A 342 -10.70 -1.53 -1.74
CA LEU A 342 -9.94 -2.55 -2.45
C LEU A 342 -8.44 -2.26 -2.25
N ASP A 343 -7.75 -3.08 -1.46
CA ASP A 343 -6.35 -2.82 -1.12
C ASP A 343 -5.40 -2.88 -2.32
N PHE A 344 -5.76 -3.63 -3.37
CA PHE A 344 -5.00 -3.69 -4.62
C PHE A 344 -5.10 -2.38 -5.44
N ASP A 345 -6.16 -1.57 -5.27
CA ASP A 345 -6.31 -0.26 -5.93
C ASP A 345 -5.70 0.85 -5.05
N VAL A 346 -5.93 0.76 -3.72
CA VAL A 346 -5.49 1.78 -2.76
C VAL A 346 -3.99 1.72 -2.55
N VAL A 347 -3.44 0.52 -2.36
CA VAL A 347 -2.08 0.39 -1.85
C VAL A 347 -1.30 -0.79 -2.47
N PRO A 348 -1.26 -0.94 -3.81
CA PRO A 348 -0.35 -1.90 -4.45
C PRO A 348 1.10 -1.63 -4.03
N MET A 349 2.06 -2.49 -4.39
CA MET A 349 3.48 -2.20 -4.21
C MET A 349 3.83 -0.87 -4.89
N ALA A 350 4.79 -0.10 -4.36
CA ALA A 350 5.17 1.23 -4.82
C ALA A 350 4.03 2.28 -4.87
N SER A 351 2.86 1.99 -4.27
CA SER A 351 1.74 2.97 -4.24
C SER A 351 2.19 4.32 -3.73
N ASN A 352 1.61 5.38 -4.28
CA ASN A 352 2.02 6.73 -3.94
C ASN A 352 0.86 7.73 -4.01
N VAL A 353 1.00 8.79 -3.23
CA VAL A 353 0.13 9.97 -3.26
C VAL A 353 0.99 11.16 -3.63
N GLN A 354 0.59 11.90 -4.65
CA GLN A 354 1.29 13.09 -5.13
C GLN A 354 0.37 14.30 -4.99
N PHE A 355 0.90 15.39 -4.44
CA PHE A 355 0.24 16.68 -4.33
C PHE A 355 1.00 17.63 -5.25
N ILE A 356 0.42 17.93 -6.40
CA ILE A 356 1.03 18.76 -7.46
C ILE A 356 0.53 20.18 -7.33
N LEU A 357 1.37 21.09 -6.92
CA LEU A 357 1.07 22.52 -6.81
C LEU A 357 1.33 23.19 -8.15
N PHE A 358 0.33 23.87 -8.65
CA PHE A 358 0.38 24.70 -9.85
C PHE A 358 0.29 26.18 -9.49
N GLN A 359 0.95 27.02 -10.28
CA GLN A 359 0.75 28.45 -10.27
C GLN A 359 0.10 28.89 -11.58
N ALA A 360 -0.86 29.81 -11.50
CA ALA A 360 -1.38 30.54 -12.66
C ALA A 360 -0.54 31.84 -12.81
N PRO A 361 0.42 31.93 -13.76
CA PRO A 361 1.37 33.03 -13.83
C PRO A 361 0.71 34.40 -13.98
N LYS A 362 -0.41 34.48 -14.69
CA LYS A 362 -1.14 35.76 -14.94
C LYS A 362 -1.79 36.33 -13.67
N SER A 363 -2.24 35.50 -12.76
CA SER A 363 -2.95 35.93 -11.53
C SER A 363 -2.12 35.75 -10.25
N GLY A 364 -1.02 35.02 -10.31
CA GLY A 364 -0.22 34.64 -9.15
C GLY A 364 -0.90 33.61 -8.23
N ARG A 365 -2.11 33.13 -8.56
CA ARG A 365 -2.88 32.19 -7.74
C ARG A 365 -2.31 30.79 -7.83
N TYR A 366 -2.46 30.04 -6.72
CA TYR A 366 -2.02 28.66 -6.61
C TYR A 366 -3.20 27.68 -6.59
N TYR A 367 -3.02 26.58 -7.28
CA TYR A 367 -3.96 25.46 -7.38
C TYR A 367 -3.23 24.17 -7.07
N ILE A 368 -3.94 23.14 -6.65
CA ILE A 368 -3.35 21.85 -6.34
C ILE A 368 -4.19 20.71 -6.89
N ARG A 369 -3.51 19.65 -7.30
CA ARG A 369 -4.09 18.37 -7.67
C ARG A 369 -3.52 17.29 -6.78
N ILE A 370 -4.38 16.38 -6.33
CA ILE A 370 -3.98 15.16 -5.65
C ILE A 370 -4.06 14.01 -6.64
N GLU A 371 -3.02 13.19 -6.68
CA GLU A 371 -2.99 11.95 -7.45
C GLU A 371 -2.75 10.78 -6.52
N LEU A 372 -3.54 9.72 -6.67
CA LEU A 372 -3.31 8.41 -6.05
C LEU A 372 -2.84 7.45 -7.14
N ASN A 373 -1.69 6.82 -6.92
CA ASN A 373 -1.08 5.91 -7.90
C ASN A 373 -1.01 6.55 -9.30
N GLU A 374 -0.55 7.83 -9.35
CA GLU A 374 -0.42 8.64 -10.56
C GLU A 374 -1.74 8.92 -11.31
N GLN A 375 -2.90 8.67 -10.67
CA GLN A 375 -4.21 9.00 -11.20
C GLN A 375 -4.80 10.18 -10.42
N PRO A 376 -5.29 11.26 -11.11
CA PRO A 376 -5.96 12.36 -10.43
C PRO A 376 -7.18 11.86 -9.66
N VAL A 377 -7.32 12.31 -8.43
CA VAL A 377 -8.50 12.01 -7.62
C VAL A 377 -9.26 13.29 -7.30
N ALA A 378 -10.58 13.19 -7.21
CA ALA A 378 -11.43 14.25 -6.71
C ALA A 378 -11.12 14.52 -5.23
N LEU A 379 -11.34 15.75 -4.78
CA LEU A 379 -11.13 16.08 -3.36
C LEU A 379 -12.19 15.43 -2.46
N ARG A 380 -13.43 15.38 -2.96
CA ARG A 380 -14.58 14.78 -2.28
C ARG A 380 -15.34 13.85 -3.21
N LYS A 381 -16.05 12.88 -2.65
CA LYS A 381 -16.94 12.01 -3.44
C LYS A 381 -18.01 12.88 -4.14
N GLY A 382 -18.07 12.78 -5.46
CA GLY A 382 -19.02 13.52 -6.29
C GLY A 382 -18.47 14.80 -6.94
N ASP A 383 -17.28 15.26 -6.57
CA ASP A 383 -16.61 16.34 -7.30
C ASP A 383 -16.26 15.85 -8.73
N SER A 384 -16.46 16.70 -9.72
CA SER A 384 -16.05 16.46 -11.12
C SER A 384 -14.62 16.95 -11.40
N ASP A 385 -14.17 17.92 -10.61
CA ASP A 385 -12.86 18.56 -10.77
C ASP A 385 -11.78 17.78 -10.00
N THR A 386 -10.55 17.89 -10.49
CA THR A 386 -9.36 17.31 -9.84
C THR A 386 -8.28 18.34 -9.55
N ILE A 387 -8.51 19.62 -9.89
CA ILE A 387 -7.61 20.75 -9.63
C ILE A 387 -8.42 21.81 -8.87
N PHE A 388 -7.96 22.16 -7.69
CA PHE A 388 -8.67 23.05 -6.76
C PHE A 388 -7.78 24.21 -6.31
N PRO A 389 -8.32 25.39 -5.96
CA PRO A 389 -7.56 26.45 -5.33
C PRO A 389 -6.88 25.96 -4.05
N TRP A 390 -5.58 26.31 -3.86
CA TRP A 390 -4.84 25.88 -2.66
C TRP A 390 -5.55 26.22 -1.34
N GLY A 391 -6.12 27.42 -1.23
CA GLY A 391 -6.82 27.83 -0.01
C GLY A 391 -8.02 26.94 0.36
N GLU A 392 -8.68 26.33 -0.63
CA GLU A 392 -9.75 25.37 -0.41
C GLU A 392 -9.18 24.02 0.10
N VAL A 393 -8.19 23.49 -0.62
CA VAL A 393 -7.58 22.21 -0.27
C VAL A 393 -6.87 22.30 1.08
N ARG A 394 -6.15 23.40 1.35
CA ARG A 394 -5.52 23.65 2.64
C ARG A 394 -6.51 23.55 3.79
N ARG A 395 -7.68 24.18 3.65
CA ARG A 395 -8.75 24.11 4.67
C ARG A 395 -9.25 22.68 4.82
N TYR A 396 -9.54 22.01 3.71
CA TYR A 396 -9.96 20.62 3.71
C TYR A 396 -8.97 19.72 4.44
N LEU A 397 -7.66 19.81 4.10
CA LEU A 397 -6.62 19.04 4.76
C LEU A 397 -6.54 19.33 6.27
N THR A 398 -6.67 20.60 6.66
CA THR A 398 -6.68 21.02 8.08
C THR A 398 -7.88 20.41 8.83
N ASP A 399 -9.05 20.43 8.21
CA ASP A 399 -10.30 19.90 8.81
C ASP A 399 -10.27 18.36 8.92
N CYS A 400 -9.44 17.67 8.14
CA CYS A 400 -9.23 16.23 8.28
C CYS A 400 -8.38 15.86 9.51
N ILE A 401 -7.55 16.77 10.01
CA ILE A 401 -6.70 16.51 11.19
C ILE A 401 -7.58 16.57 12.45
N PRO A 402 -7.60 15.53 13.29
CA PRO A 402 -8.32 15.56 14.56
C PRO A 402 -7.83 16.70 15.45
N LEU A 403 -8.76 17.54 15.94
CA LEU A 403 -8.47 18.78 16.64
C LEU A 403 -7.75 18.61 17.99
N TYR A 404 -7.69 17.39 18.54
CA TYR A 404 -7.07 17.12 19.85
C TYR A 404 -6.45 15.72 19.89
N ARG A 405 -5.16 15.65 19.64
CA ARG A 405 -4.30 14.61 20.20
C ARG A 405 -3.20 15.31 20.99
N ASN A 406 -3.50 15.63 22.23
CA ASN A 406 -2.51 15.96 23.27
C ASN A 406 -2.05 14.68 23.95
#